data_8dfad31d543362d074e54a171e103279
#
_entry.id   8dfad31d543362d074e54a171e103279
#
_cell.length_a   1.000
_cell.length_b   1.000
_cell.length_c   1.000
_cell.angle_alpha   90.00
_cell.angle_beta   90.00
_cell.angle_gamma   90.00
#
_symmetry.space_group_name_H-M   'P 1'
#
loop_
_entity.id
_entity.type
_entity.pdbx_description
1 polymer ?
#
loop_
_entity_poly.entity_id
_entity_poly.type
_entity_poly.pdbx_seq_one_letter_code
_entity_poly.pdbx_strand_id
1 'polypeptide(L)'
;DAIEALAHQPWSNGRVGMVGISYSGISQLYVAATQPPHLEAITPLSPYGDALSGILYPGGIRNEGFALDWALDRQAAARPAARPWARDRIEGGDTVCAENQRLRLQSQDIESEIQPVRFMEDGYRYLDMNGLVDSIDVPTYLSSQFQDEQTGGSAVDLALRFQDNGVPFRALFSNGTHVEPMGPTELPRVVEFVDFYVGQQIPDLTTLNLILPAALGGIFDPPINVVPNRFDGYGSFAEAKAAYEQEEPIRIRYEV
;
A
#
# COMPACT_ATOMS: atom_id res chain seq x y z
N ASP A 1 -17.13 1.58 -5.27
CA ASP A 1 -17.75 2.71 -6.04
C ASP A 1 -16.71 3.50 -6.84
N ALA A 2 -15.57 3.93 -6.26
CA ALA A 2 -14.55 4.70 -6.98
C ALA A 2 -13.91 3.90 -8.14
N ILE A 3 -13.57 2.63 -7.91
CA ILE A 3 -13.00 1.73 -8.93
C ILE A 3 -13.95 1.63 -10.12
N GLU A 4 -15.22 1.34 -9.86
CA GLU A 4 -16.23 1.21 -10.89
C GLU A 4 -16.45 2.53 -11.65
N ALA A 5 -16.46 3.66 -10.93
CA ALA A 5 -16.57 4.97 -11.55
C ALA A 5 -15.38 5.28 -12.48
N LEU A 6 -14.16 4.91 -12.09
CA LEU A 6 -12.95 5.08 -12.90
C LEU A 6 -12.94 4.15 -14.12
N ALA A 7 -13.33 2.89 -13.95
CA ALA A 7 -13.38 1.92 -15.04
C ALA A 7 -14.29 2.35 -16.18
N HIS A 8 -15.41 3.04 -15.86
CA HIS A 8 -16.39 3.50 -16.84
C HIS A 8 -16.09 4.88 -17.46
N GLN A 9 -14.95 5.51 -17.15
CA GLN A 9 -14.61 6.79 -17.77
C GLN A 9 -14.22 6.63 -19.24
N PRO A 10 -14.50 7.60 -20.13
CA PRO A 10 -14.19 7.51 -21.55
C PRO A 10 -12.71 7.34 -21.90
N TRP A 11 -11.82 7.72 -20.97
CA TRP A 11 -10.37 7.60 -21.10
C TRP A 11 -9.81 6.31 -20.47
N SER A 12 -10.63 5.55 -19.76
CA SER A 12 -10.24 4.29 -19.11
C SER A 12 -10.30 3.13 -20.11
N ASN A 13 -9.40 2.18 -19.96
CA ASN A 13 -9.47 0.90 -20.65
C ASN A 13 -10.38 -0.13 -19.93
N GLY A 14 -11.08 0.29 -18.88
CA GLY A 14 -11.94 -0.54 -18.05
C GLY A 14 -11.24 -1.34 -16.96
N ARG A 15 -9.93 -1.21 -16.81
CA ARG A 15 -9.11 -1.97 -15.89
C ARG A 15 -8.51 -1.02 -14.85
N VAL A 16 -8.68 -1.32 -13.57
CA VAL A 16 -8.20 -0.47 -12.48
C VAL A 16 -7.23 -1.27 -11.60
N GLY A 17 -6.08 -0.71 -11.34
CA GLY A 17 -5.13 -1.20 -10.35
C GLY A 17 -5.02 -0.25 -9.18
N MET A 18 -4.59 -0.76 -8.02
CA MET A 18 -4.29 0.06 -6.85
C MET A 18 -2.81 -0.01 -6.53
N VAL A 19 -2.19 1.15 -6.34
CA VAL A 19 -0.78 1.29 -5.94
C VAL A 19 -0.71 2.19 -4.72
N GLY A 20 0.08 1.82 -3.72
CA GLY A 20 0.27 2.67 -2.56
C GLY A 20 1.08 2.03 -1.45
N ILE A 21 1.72 2.90 -0.66
CA ILE A 21 2.55 2.53 0.48
C ILE A 21 1.83 2.84 1.80
N SER A 22 2.12 2.06 2.85
CA SER A 22 1.62 2.34 4.20
C SER A 22 0.09 2.31 4.24
N TYR A 23 -0.54 3.36 4.72
CA TYR A 23 -2.00 3.49 4.80
C TYR A 23 -2.71 3.20 3.48
N SER A 24 -2.18 3.73 2.37
CA SER A 24 -2.70 3.46 1.03
C SER A 24 -2.35 2.05 0.51
N GLY A 25 -1.36 1.39 1.08
CA GLY A 25 -1.09 -0.03 0.87
C GLY A 25 -2.08 -0.91 1.62
N ILE A 26 -2.28 -0.63 2.91
CA ILE A 26 -3.18 -1.36 3.80
C ILE A 26 -4.64 -1.30 3.30
N SER A 27 -5.09 -0.11 2.88
CA SER A 27 -6.46 0.07 2.39
C SER A 27 -6.79 -0.77 1.15
N GLN A 28 -5.79 -1.16 0.37
CA GLN A 28 -5.99 -2.03 -0.80
C GLN A 28 -6.49 -3.42 -0.40
N LEU A 29 -6.02 -3.96 0.72
CA LEU A 29 -6.46 -5.27 1.22
C LEU A 29 -7.96 -5.25 1.56
N TYR A 30 -8.42 -4.20 2.23
CA TYR A 30 -9.85 -4.02 2.52
C TYR A 30 -10.69 -3.89 1.24
N VAL A 31 -10.21 -3.08 0.29
CA VAL A 31 -10.92 -2.85 -0.97
C VAL A 31 -10.97 -4.13 -1.80
N ALA A 32 -9.84 -4.82 -1.96
CA ALA A 32 -9.78 -6.05 -2.75
C ALA A 32 -10.64 -7.17 -2.16
N ALA A 33 -10.73 -7.27 -0.83
CA ALA A 33 -11.61 -8.23 -0.16
C ALA A 33 -13.10 -8.00 -0.43
N THR A 34 -13.49 -6.81 -0.93
CA THR A 34 -14.86 -6.55 -1.41
C THR A 34 -15.10 -6.96 -2.86
N GLN A 35 -14.08 -7.43 -3.56
CA GLN A 35 -14.11 -7.96 -4.93
C GLN A 35 -14.77 -7.01 -5.95
N PRO A 36 -14.27 -5.77 -6.12
CA PRO A 36 -14.82 -4.87 -7.13
C PRO A 36 -14.61 -5.43 -8.54
N PRO A 37 -15.63 -5.50 -9.41
CA PRO A 37 -15.56 -6.19 -10.71
C PRO A 37 -14.47 -5.70 -11.66
N HIS A 38 -14.03 -4.45 -11.57
CA HIS A 38 -12.99 -3.87 -12.42
C HIS A 38 -11.65 -3.67 -11.72
N LEU A 39 -11.49 -4.22 -10.50
CA LEU A 39 -10.18 -4.25 -9.85
C LEU A 39 -9.37 -5.41 -10.44
N GLU A 40 -8.22 -5.11 -11.02
CA GLU A 40 -7.41 -6.08 -11.74
C GLU A 40 -6.14 -6.50 -11.02
N ALA A 41 -5.63 -5.65 -10.14
CA ALA A 41 -4.46 -5.93 -9.31
C ALA A 41 -4.32 -4.95 -8.17
N ILE A 42 -3.63 -5.38 -7.12
CA ILE A 42 -3.24 -4.54 -5.98
C ILE A 42 -1.74 -4.63 -5.71
N THR A 43 -1.17 -3.55 -5.19
CA THR A 43 0.23 -3.51 -4.77
C THR A 43 0.35 -2.93 -3.35
N PRO A 44 0.00 -3.69 -2.31
CA PRO A 44 0.18 -3.26 -0.93
C PRO A 44 1.67 -3.19 -0.57
N LEU A 45 2.20 -1.96 -0.46
CA LEU A 45 3.59 -1.70 -0.11
C LEU A 45 3.66 -1.28 1.35
N SER A 46 4.59 -1.85 2.11
CA SER A 46 4.77 -1.64 3.56
C SER A 46 3.47 -1.76 4.37
N PRO A 47 2.64 -2.79 4.14
CA PRO A 47 1.47 -3.04 4.96
C PRO A 47 1.88 -3.76 6.26
N TYR A 48 0.91 -4.03 7.11
CA TYR A 48 1.04 -4.96 8.23
C TYR A 48 0.10 -6.16 8.05
N GLY A 49 0.42 -7.28 8.70
CA GLY A 49 -0.45 -8.46 8.73
C GLY A 49 -1.57 -8.32 9.76
N ASP A 50 -1.24 -7.78 10.94
CA ASP A 50 -2.17 -7.52 12.04
C ASP A 50 -1.73 -6.25 12.77
N ALA A 51 -2.62 -5.27 12.84
CA ALA A 51 -2.32 -4.00 13.49
C ALA A 51 -2.12 -4.14 15.00
N LEU A 52 -2.87 -5.04 15.65
CA LEU A 52 -2.78 -5.19 17.08
C LEU A 52 -1.44 -5.78 17.51
N SER A 53 -1.08 -6.94 16.96
CA SER A 53 0.16 -7.65 17.33
C SER A 53 1.39 -7.12 16.58
N GLY A 54 1.22 -6.54 15.40
CA GLY A 54 2.33 -6.04 14.58
C GLY A 54 2.77 -4.61 14.90
N ILE A 55 1.81 -3.74 15.26
CA ILE A 55 2.09 -2.30 15.45
C ILE A 55 1.81 -1.85 16.89
N LEU A 56 0.61 -2.15 17.40
CA LEU A 56 0.15 -1.57 18.66
C LEU A 56 0.73 -2.28 19.89
N TYR A 57 0.85 -3.59 19.81
CA TYR A 57 1.35 -4.45 20.90
C TYR A 57 2.33 -5.51 20.37
N PRO A 58 3.44 -5.13 19.71
CA PRO A 58 4.42 -6.10 19.24
C PRO A 58 4.98 -6.90 20.42
N GLY A 59 4.88 -8.24 20.31
CA GLY A 59 5.27 -9.14 21.40
C GLY A 59 4.42 -9.00 22.67
N GLY A 60 3.22 -8.41 22.58
CA GLY A 60 2.33 -8.17 23.71
C GLY A 60 2.66 -6.93 24.55
N ILE A 61 3.63 -6.14 24.13
CA ILE A 61 4.05 -4.90 24.81
C ILE A 61 3.51 -3.71 24.02
N ARG A 62 2.82 -2.80 24.72
CA ARG A 62 2.29 -1.59 24.11
C ARG A 62 3.41 -0.75 23.48
N ASN A 63 3.26 -0.40 22.22
CA ASN A 63 4.17 0.47 21.50
C ASN A 63 3.88 1.94 21.85
N GLU A 64 4.59 2.46 22.85
CA GLU A 64 4.48 3.83 23.33
C GLU A 64 5.26 4.84 22.45
N GLY A 65 5.99 4.34 21.45
CA GLY A 65 6.74 5.15 20.51
C GLY A 65 5.89 5.52 19.28
N PHE A 66 6.36 5.11 18.09
CA PHE A 66 5.76 5.49 16.82
C PHE A 66 4.23 5.27 16.77
N ALA A 67 3.72 4.11 17.20
CA ALA A 67 2.32 3.77 17.03
C ALA A 67 1.39 4.72 17.81
N LEU A 68 1.73 5.04 19.06
CA LEU A 68 0.95 5.94 19.89
C LEU A 68 1.03 7.38 19.36
N ASP A 69 2.22 7.88 19.12
CA ASP A 69 2.43 9.25 18.63
C ASP A 69 1.72 9.48 17.29
N TRP A 70 1.81 8.50 16.38
CA TRP A 70 1.10 8.55 15.10
C TRP A 70 -0.43 8.55 15.28
N ALA A 71 -0.96 7.69 16.16
CA ALA A 71 -2.40 7.62 16.41
C ALA A 71 -2.92 8.95 16.98
N LEU A 72 -2.22 9.54 17.95
CA LEU A 72 -2.57 10.83 18.55
C LEU A 72 -2.51 11.98 17.53
N ASP A 73 -1.49 12.01 16.66
CA ASP A 73 -1.40 13.01 15.59
C ASP A 73 -2.56 12.85 14.58
N ARG A 74 -2.88 11.60 14.18
CA ARG A 74 -4.01 11.34 13.28
C ARG A 74 -5.35 11.76 13.91
N GLN A 75 -5.56 11.45 15.18
CA GLN A 75 -6.75 11.85 15.93
C GLN A 75 -6.87 13.38 16.04
N ALA A 76 -5.77 14.05 16.34
CA ALA A 76 -5.72 15.51 16.36
C ALA A 76 -6.02 16.12 14.97
N ALA A 77 -5.44 15.52 13.92
CA ALA A 77 -5.64 15.95 12.54
C ALA A 77 -7.07 15.69 12.02
N ALA A 78 -7.77 14.72 12.60
CA ALA A 78 -9.14 14.40 12.25
C ALA A 78 -10.18 15.40 12.76
N ARG A 79 -9.84 16.28 13.70
CA ARG A 79 -10.74 17.31 14.20
C ARG A 79 -11.16 18.29 13.10
N PRO A 80 -12.38 18.86 13.16
CA PRO A 80 -12.82 19.90 12.22
C PRO A 80 -11.81 21.06 12.16
N ALA A 81 -11.49 21.49 10.94
CA ALA A 81 -10.57 22.60 10.67
C ALA A 81 -9.17 22.46 11.34
N ALA A 82 -8.74 21.26 11.71
CA ALA A 82 -7.45 21.04 12.37
C ALA A 82 -6.25 21.40 11.46
N ARG A 83 -6.35 21.18 10.17
CA ARG A 83 -5.29 21.48 9.21
C ARG A 83 -5.32 22.93 8.75
N PRO A 84 -4.17 23.61 8.61
CA PRO A 84 -4.11 25.01 8.18
C PRO A 84 -4.87 25.27 6.89
N TRP A 85 -4.66 24.46 5.87
CA TRP A 85 -5.33 24.64 4.58
C TRP A 85 -6.85 24.63 4.67
N ALA A 86 -7.44 23.86 5.59
CA ALA A 86 -8.88 23.81 5.78
C ALA A 86 -9.38 25.10 6.47
N ARG A 87 -8.62 25.62 7.44
CA ARG A 87 -8.93 26.91 8.07
C ARG A 87 -8.87 28.05 7.07
N ASP A 88 -7.80 28.12 6.28
CA ASP A 88 -7.60 29.16 5.26
C ASP A 88 -8.74 29.18 4.25
N ARG A 89 -9.21 28.01 3.81
CA ARG A 89 -10.36 27.91 2.89
C ARG A 89 -11.66 28.38 3.53
N ILE A 90 -11.91 28.00 4.76
CA ILE A 90 -13.13 28.41 5.52
C ILE A 90 -13.11 29.91 5.75
N GLU A 91 -11.99 30.48 6.19
CA GLU A 91 -11.79 31.92 6.38
C GLU A 91 -11.91 32.68 5.05
N GLY A 92 -11.51 32.06 3.96
CA GLY A 92 -11.72 32.57 2.58
C GLY A 92 -13.15 32.46 2.07
N GLY A 93 -14.08 31.95 2.86
CA GLY A 93 -15.51 31.87 2.51
C GLY A 93 -15.96 30.59 1.81
N ASP A 94 -15.14 29.52 1.83
CA ASP A 94 -15.52 28.19 1.27
C ASP A 94 -16.52 27.51 2.21
N THR A 95 -17.81 27.74 1.97
CA THR A 95 -18.92 27.17 2.75
C THR A 95 -19.03 25.67 2.60
N VAL A 96 -18.67 25.10 1.43
CA VAL A 96 -18.67 23.65 1.20
C VAL A 96 -17.58 22.98 2.05
N CYS A 97 -16.39 23.57 2.09
CA CYS A 97 -15.33 23.10 2.98
C CYS A 97 -15.77 23.14 4.44
N ALA A 98 -16.36 24.25 4.89
CA ALA A 98 -16.87 24.43 6.25
C ALA A 98 -17.91 23.35 6.62
N GLU A 99 -18.84 23.07 5.72
CA GLU A 99 -19.86 22.05 5.95
C GLU A 99 -19.25 20.64 6.01
N ASN A 100 -18.37 20.30 5.08
CA ASN A 100 -17.71 18.99 5.02
C ASN A 100 -16.83 18.71 6.26
N GLN A 101 -16.29 19.73 6.92
CA GLN A 101 -15.55 19.53 8.18
C GLN A 101 -16.42 18.94 9.30
N ARG A 102 -17.74 19.08 9.23
CA ARG A 102 -18.65 18.48 10.22
C ARG A 102 -18.61 16.95 10.21
N LEU A 103 -18.30 16.34 9.06
CA LEU A 103 -18.15 14.89 8.93
C LEU A 103 -16.98 14.36 9.78
N ARG A 104 -16.00 15.20 10.08
CA ARG A 104 -14.85 14.84 10.94
C ARG A 104 -15.23 14.64 12.41
N LEU A 105 -16.40 15.08 12.83
CA LEU A 105 -16.92 14.79 14.18
C LEU A 105 -17.26 13.32 14.40
N GLN A 106 -17.25 12.51 13.32
CA GLN A 106 -17.45 11.06 13.37
C GLN A 106 -16.13 10.29 13.56
N SER A 107 -14.99 10.98 13.67
CA SER A 107 -13.70 10.34 13.94
C SER A 107 -13.70 9.61 15.26
N GLN A 108 -13.20 8.38 15.22
CA GLN A 108 -13.04 7.55 16.41
C GLN A 108 -11.95 8.11 17.34
N ASP A 109 -12.12 7.89 18.63
CA ASP A 109 -11.08 8.11 19.64
C ASP A 109 -10.25 6.82 19.75
N ILE A 110 -9.25 6.70 18.88
CA ILE A 110 -8.42 5.51 18.73
C ILE A 110 -7.72 5.15 20.05
N GLU A 111 -7.25 6.16 20.78
CA GLU A 111 -6.55 5.91 22.04
C GLU A 111 -7.47 5.28 23.08
N SER A 112 -8.66 5.82 23.28
CA SER A 112 -9.62 5.30 24.26
C SER A 112 -10.17 3.92 23.87
N GLU A 113 -10.27 3.63 22.58
CA GLU A 113 -10.72 2.32 22.08
C GLU A 113 -9.65 1.24 22.22
N ILE A 114 -8.37 1.57 21.96
CA ILE A 114 -7.27 0.60 21.95
C ILE A 114 -6.65 0.40 23.33
N GLN A 115 -6.59 1.44 24.17
CA GLN A 115 -5.96 1.38 25.49
C GLN A 115 -6.43 0.23 26.39
N PRO A 116 -7.74 -0.12 26.44
CA PRO A 116 -8.22 -1.22 27.26
C PRO A 116 -7.96 -2.60 26.68
N VAL A 117 -7.57 -2.71 25.41
CA VAL A 117 -7.39 -4.00 24.72
C VAL A 117 -6.23 -4.77 25.35
N ARG A 118 -6.48 -6.00 25.76
CA ARG A 118 -5.49 -6.92 26.32
C ARG A 118 -5.33 -8.19 25.48
N PHE A 119 -6.37 -8.56 24.77
CA PHE A 119 -6.42 -9.76 23.94
C PHE A 119 -7.11 -9.43 22.62
N MET A 120 -6.76 -10.18 21.58
CA MET A 120 -7.50 -10.11 20.32
C MET A 120 -8.89 -10.68 20.54
N GLU A 121 -9.88 -9.82 20.59
CA GLU A 121 -11.29 -10.17 20.69
C GLU A 121 -11.96 -10.07 19.31
N ASP A 122 -13.13 -10.68 19.16
CA ASP A 122 -13.86 -10.66 17.88
C ASP A 122 -14.15 -9.24 17.36
N GLY A 123 -14.33 -8.26 18.26
CA GLY A 123 -14.52 -6.85 17.91
C GLY A 123 -13.33 -6.18 17.23
N TYR A 124 -12.13 -6.74 17.31
CA TYR A 124 -10.91 -6.19 16.73
C TYR A 124 -10.41 -6.95 15.50
N ARG A 125 -11.15 -7.95 15.03
CA ARG A 125 -10.78 -8.73 13.83
C ARG A 125 -10.64 -7.89 12.58
N TYR A 126 -11.25 -6.74 12.51
CA TYR A 126 -11.06 -5.79 11.40
C TYR A 126 -9.63 -5.21 11.32
N LEU A 127 -8.82 -5.37 12.37
CA LEU A 127 -7.41 -4.99 12.39
C LEU A 127 -6.47 -6.10 11.88
N ASP A 128 -7.00 -7.31 11.68
CA ASP A 128 -6.27 -8.46 11.14
C ASP A 128 -6.44 -8.53 9.62
N MET A 129 -5.41 -8.09 8.90
CA MET A 129 -5.37 -8.12 7.44
C MET A 129 -5.26 -9.54 6.91
N ASN A 130 -4.70 -10.46 7.69
CA ASN A 130 -4.55 -11.86 7.28
C ASN A 130 -5.92 -12.51 6.99
N GLY A 131 -6.94 -12.13 7.74
CA GLY A 131 -8.31 -12.63 7.53
C GLY A 131 -8.97 -12.14 6.23
N LEU A 132 -8.45 -11.09 5.61
CA LEU A 132 -8.98 -10.56 4.35
C LEU A 132 -8.46 -11.30 3.11
N VAL A 133 -7.28 -11.93 3.21
CA VAL A 133 -6.59 -12.55 2.06
C VAL A 133 -7.46 -13.61 1.39
N ASP A 134 -8.19 -14.41 2.17
CA ASP A 134 -9.04 -15.48 1.63
C ASP A 134 -10.17 -14.97 0.72
N SER A 135 -10.51 -13.69 0.82
CA SER A 135 -11.51 -13.01 -0.01
C SER A 135 -10.91 -12.22 -1.17
N ILE A 136 -9.58 -12.18 -1.31
CA ILE A 136 -8.91 -11.44 -2.39
C ILE A 136 -8.71 -12.38 -3.58
N ASP A 137 -9.26 -12.02 -4.73
CA ASP A 137 -9.25 -12.81 -5.96
C ASP A 137 -8.45 -12.17 -7.10
N VAL A 138 -7.73 -11.09 -6.83
CA VAL A 138 -6.92 -10.36 -7.81
C VAL A 138 -5.42 -10.56 -7.62
N PRO A 139 -4.62 -10.48 -8.69
CA PRO A 139 -3.16 -10.47 -8.61
C PRO A 139 -2.64 -9.47 -7.60
N THR A 140 -1.68 -9.91 -6.77
CA THR A 140 -1.16 -9.10 -5.66
C THR A 140 0.37 -9.03 -5.67
N TYR A 141 0.92 -7.82 -5.58
CA TYR A 141 2.34 -7.56 -5.34
C TYR A 141 2.54 -6.98 -3.93
N LEU A 142 3.13 -7.75 -3.04
CA LEU A 142 3.41 -7.37 -1.66
C LEU A 142 4.86 -6.91 -1.51
N SER A 143 5.09 -5.80 -0.82
CA SER A 143 6.43 -5.42 -0.37
C SER A 143 6.44 -5.12 1.12
N SER A 144 7.45 -5.62 1.82
CA SER A 144 7.64 -5.35 3.25
C SER A 144 9.14 -5.33 3.61
N GLN A 145 9.50 -4.55 4.61
CA GLN A 145 10.87 -4.31 5.00
C GLN A 145 11.13 -4.81 6.42
N PHE A 146 12.28 -5.49 6.61
CA PHE A 146 12.62 -6.04 7.92
C PHE A 146 12.95 -4.98 8.98
N GLN A 147 13.35 -3.79 8.56
CA GLN A 147 13.67 -2.65 9.44
C GLN A 147 12.61 -1.55 9.35
N ASP A 148 11.40 -1.89 8.91
CA ASP A 148 10.30 -0.93 8.87
C ASP A 148 9.97 -0.46 10.29
N GLU A 149 10.26 0.81 10.55
CA GLU A 149 10.09 1.45 11.84
C GLU A 149 8.63 1.81 12.17
N GLN A 150 7.72 1.62 11.20
CA GLN A 150 6.32 1.98 11.32
C GLN A 150 5.38 0.76 11.37
N THR A 151 5.50 -0.15 10.40
CA THR A 151 4.61 -1.30 10.28
C THR A 151 5.27 -2.61 10.72
N GLY A 152 6.58 -2.60 10.93
CA GLY A 152 7.34 -3.78 11.33
C GLY A 152 7.31 -4.91 10.31
N GLY A 153 7.84 -6.06 10.69
CA GLY A 153 7.96 -7.23 9.82
C GLY A 153 6.74 -8.15 9.76
N SER A 154 5.57 -7.74 10.24
CA SER A 154 4.39 -8.62 10.39
C SER A 154 3.71 -9.01 9.07
N ALA A 155 4.07 -8.37 7.96
CA ALA A 155 3.50 -8.68 6.64
C ALA A 155 3.98 -10.03 6.05
N VAL A 156 4.91 -10.73 6.69
CA VAL A 156 5.34 -12.08 6.27
C VAL A 156 4.15 -13.07 6.29
N ASP A 157 3.29 -12.96 7.29
CA ASP A 157 2.10 -13.80 7.40
C ASP A 157 1.14 -13.62 6.22
N LEU A 158 1.00 -12.37 5.72
CA LEU A 158 0.24 -12.09 4.50
C LEU A 158 0.81 -12.86 3.30
N ALA A 159 2.14 -12.87 3.13
CA ALA A 159 2.76 -13.56 2.01
C ALA A 159 2.49 -15.06 2.03
N LEU A 160 2.55 -15.69 3.20
CA LEU A 160 2.24 -17.11 3.36
C LEU A 160 0.78 -17.39 2.96
N ARG A 161 -0.16 -16.57 3.40
CA ARG A 161 -1.57 -16.72 3.04
C ARG A 161 -1.84 -16.50 1.56
N PHE A 162 -1.19 -15.51 0.94
CA PHE A 162 -1.32 -15.30 -0.52
C PHE A 162 -0.76 -16.46 -1.34
N GLN A 163 0.28 -17.15 -0.88
CA GLN A 163 0.77 -18.37 -1.53
C GLN A 163 -0.29 -19.48 -1.52
N ASP A 164 -1.04 -19.61 -0.44
CA ASP A 164 -2.08 -20.61 -0.28
C ASP A 164 -3.39 -20.24 -1.01
N ASN A 165 -3.64 -18.95 -1.20
CA ASN A 165 -4.85 -18.40 -1.84
C ASN A 165 -4.97 -18.78 -3.33
N GLY A 166 -3.83 -18.94 -4.03
CA GLY A 166 -3.79 -19.38 -5.43
C GLY A 166 -3.96 -18.26 -6.47
N VAL A 167 -4.05 -17.00 -6.08
CA VAL A 167 -3.99 -15.86 -7.01
C VAL A 167 -2.55 -15.64 -7.49
N PRO A 168 -2.34 -15.03 -8.68
CA PRO A 168 -1.01 -14.60 -9.08
C PRO A 168 -0.40 -13.67 -8.02
N PHE A 169 0.68 -14.12 -7.40
CA PHE A 169 1.28 -13.44 -6.25
C PHE A 169 2.76 -13.16 -6.46
N ARG A 170 3.20 -11.99 -6.03
CA ARG A 170 4.61 -11.62 -5.92
C ARG A 170 4.86 -10.95 -4.58
N ALA A 171 6.00 -11.24 -3.98
CA ALA A 171 6.45 -10.53 -2.78
C ALA A 171 7.93 -10.17 -2.86
N LEU A 172 8.26 -9.00 -2.35
CA LEU A 172 9.63 -8.57 -2.11
C LEU A 172 9.79 -8.19 -0.65
N PHE A 173 10.69 -8.89 0.03
CA PHE A 173 11.12 -8.54 1.37
C PHE A 173 12.54 -7.99 1.31
N SER A 174 12.75 -6.80 1.86
CA SER A 174 14.06 -6.14 1.84
C SER A 174 14.55 -5.76 3.23
N ASN A 175 15.86 -5.56 3.35
CA ASN A 175 16.47 -5.03 4.56
C ASN A 175 16.47 -3.49 4.50
N GLY A 176 15.26 -2.90 4.47
CA GLY A 176 15.06 -1.46 4.34
C GLY A 176 14.11 -0.90 5.38
N THR A 177 13.91 0.39 5.33
CA THR A 177 12.96 1.14 6.14
C THR A 177 11.59 1.25 5.46
N HIS A 178 10.64 1.91 6.12
CA HIS A 178 9.26 2.04 5.66
C HIS A 178 9.10 2.54 4.21
N VAL A 179 9.99 3.43 3.76
CA VAL A 179 9.90 4.06 2.43
C VAL A 179 10.65 3.32 1.33
N GLU A 180 11.36 2.24 1.65
CA GLU A 180 12.18 1.48 0.69
C GLU A 180 11.43 1.06 -0.59
N PRO A 181 10.13 0.69 -0.56
CA PRO A 181 9.40 0.33 -1.79
C PRO A 181 9.31 1.45 -2.83
N MET A 182 9.52 2.69 -2.42
CA MET A 182 9.56 3.84 -3.35
C MET A 182 10.92 3.99 -4.02
N GLY A 183 11.91 3.22 -3.61
CA GLY A 183 13.28 3.28 -4.09
C GLY A 183 13.50 2.66 -5.47
N PRO A 184 14.71 2.87 -6.02
CA PRO A 184 15.04 2.47 -7.39
C PRO A 184 15.08 0.96 -7.59
N THR A 185 15.11 0.20 -6.53
CA THR A 185 15.16 -1.27 -6.57
C THR A 185 13.78 -1.90 -6.63
N GLU A 186 12.82 -1.36 -5.89
CA GLU A 186 11.50 -1.96 -5.73
C GLU A 186 10.45 -1.30 -6.65
N LEU A 187 10.41 0.01 -6.75
CA LEU A 187 9.42 0.71 -7.54
C LEU A 187 9.35 0.27 -9.01
N PRO A 188 10.47 -0.04 -9.71
CA PRO A 188 10.41 -0.63 -11.03
C PRO A 188 9.68 -1.97 -11.09
N ARG A 189 9.78 -2.79 -10.03
CA ARG A 189 9.08 -4.09 -9.95
C ARG A 189 7.58 -3.90 -9.77
N VAL A 190 7.17 -2.86 -9.05
CA VAL A 190 5.76 -2.46 -8.94
C VAL A 190 5.21 -2.04 -10.30
N VAL A 191 5.97 -1.23 -11.06
CA VAL A 191 5.58 -0.82 -12.42
C VAL A 191 5.45 -2.04 -13.35
N GLU A 192 6.43 -2.93 -13.35
CA GLU A 192 6.38 -4.18 -14.12
C GLU A 192 5.10 -4.99 -13.81
N PHE A 193 4.79 -5.15 -12.53
CA PHE A 193 3.60 -5.87 -12.10
C PHE A 193 2.30 -5.20 -12.59
N VAL A 194 2.19 -3.88 -12.43
CA VAL A 194 1.02 -3.12 -12.88
C VAL A 194 0.88 -3.18 -14.40
N ASP A 195 1.97 -3.04 -15.15
CA ASP A 195 1.95 -3.14 -16.62
C ASP A 195 1.49 -4.52 -17.08
N PHE A 196 1.94 -5.58 -16.43
CA PHE A 196 1.53 -6.95 -16.79
C PHE A 196 0.07 -7.25 -16.45
N TYR A 197 -0.43 -6.84 -15.29
CA TYR A 197 -1.74 -7.28 -14.82
C TYR A 197 -2.85 -6.23 -15.05
N VAL A 198 -2.54 -4.96 -15.10
CA VAL A 198 -3.51 -3.89 -15.34
C VAL A 198 -3.38 -3.32 -16.75
N GLY A 199 -2.17 -2.90 -17.13
CA GLY A 199 -1.88 -2.32 -18.44
C GLY A 199 -1.99 -3.30 -19.60
N GLN A 200 -1.75 -4.59 -19.36
CA GLN A 200 -1.65 -5.65 -20.36
C GLN A 200 -0.66 -5.30 -21.48
N GLN A 201 0.48 -4.80 -21.08
CA GLN A 201 1.56 -4.38 -21.96
C GLN A 201 2.92 -4.88 -21.47
N ILE A 202 3.91 -4.88 -22.37
CA ILE A 202 5.30 -5.07 -21.94
C ILE A 202 5.68 -3.88 -21.08
N PRO A 203 6.29 -4.09 -19.89
CA PRO A 203 6.65 -3.00 -18.99
C PRO A 203 7.43 -1.89 -19.66
N ASP A 204 7.04 -0.63 -19.38
CA ASP A 204 7.72 0.57 -19.85
C ASP A 204 8.16 1.46 -18.67
N LEU A 205 9.45 1.48 -18.40
CA LEU A 205 10.05 2.28 -17.34
C LEU A 205 10.44 3.70 -17.76
N THR A 206 10.09 4.13 -18.98
CA THR A 206 10.50 5.46 -19.51
C THR A 206 10.02 6.61 -18.64
N THR A 207 8.72 6.62 -18.30
CA THR A 207 8.16 7.66 -17.46
C THR A 207 8.74 7.60 -16.05
N LEU A 208 8.89 6.40 -15.48
CA LEU A 208 9.49 6.22 -14.17
C LEU A 208 10.91 6.81 -14.13
N ASN A 209 11.75 6.46 -15.09
CA ASN A 209 13.12 6.94 -15.19
C ASN A 209 13.22 8.47 -15.37
N LEU A 210 12.21 9.09 -15.96
CA LEU A 210 12.16 10.54 -16.12
C LEU A 210 11.83 11.26 -14.80
N ILE A 211 10.89 10.73 -14.02
CA ILE A 211 10.39 11.41 -12.83
C ILE A 211 11.11 11.02 -11.54
N LEU A 212 11.64 9.79 -11.47
CA LEU A 212 12.21 9.21 -10.24
C LEU A 212 13.35 10.06 -9.65
N PRO A 213 14.35 10.54 -10.43
CA PRO A 213 15.42 11.36 -9.88
C PRO A 213 14.92 12.68 -9.28
N ALA A 214 13.93 13.31 -9.90
CA ALA A 214 13.37 14.58 -9.43
C ALA A 214 12.45 14.41 -8.22
N ALA A 215 11.68 13.33 -8.19
CA ALA A 215 10.70 13.07 -7.12
C ALA A 215 11.34 12.51 -5.85
N LEU A 216 12.35 11.68 -5.97
CA LEU A 216 12.91 10.89 -4.86
C LEU A 216 14.40 11.11 -4.62
N GLY A 217 15.09 11.91 -5.43
CA GLY A 217 16.53 12.13 -5.34
C GLY A 217 17.01 12.78 -4.03
N GLY A 218 16.10 13.31 -3.20
CA GLY A 218 16.41 13.79 -1.86
C GLY A 218 16.14 12.79 -0.74
N ILE A 219 15.56 11.63 -1.05
CA ILE A 219 15.17 10.61 -0.08
C ILE A 219 16.17 9.44 -0.09
N PHE A 220 16.69 9.11 -1.25
CA PHE A 220 17.62 7.98 -1.43
C PHE A 220 19.03 8.47 -1.76
N ASP A 221 20.04 7.88 -1.09
CA ASP A 221 21.46 8.10 -1.32
C ASP A 221 22.14 6.72 -1.57
N PRO A 222 22.83 6.50 -2.69
CA PRO A 222 23.17 7.43 -3.76
C PRO A 222 22.00 7.84 -4.66
N PRO A 223 22.18 8.91 -5.49
CA PRO A 223 21.15 9.35 -6.41
C PRO A 223 20.65 8.22 -7.29
N ILE A 224 19.35 8.22 -7.53
CA ILE A 224 18.69 7.20 -8.34
C ILE A 224 19.19 7.31 -9.78
N ASN A 225 19.82 6.25 -10.27
CA ASN A 225 20.22 6.12 -11.67
C ASN A 225 19.07 5.56 -12.51
N VAL A 226 19.19 5.70 -13.84
CA VAL A 226 18.28 5.08 -14.79
C VAL A 226 18.21 3.56 -14.53
N VAL A 227 17.02 3.04 -14.33
CA VAL A 227 16.77 1.61 -14.14
C VAL A 227 16.56 0.96 -15.50
N PRO A 228 17.39 -0.03 -15.89
CA PRO A 228 17.19 -0.75 -17.15
C PRO A 228 15.85 -1.49 -17.16
N ASN A 229 15.15 -1.40 -18.27
CA ASN A 229 13.97 -2.25 -18.48
C ASN A 229 14.43 -3.66 -18.90
N ARG A 230 14.21 -4.65 -18.06
CA ARG A 230 14.63 -6.03 -18.32
C ARG A 230 13.73 -6.78 -19.30
N PHE A 231 12.64 -6.15 -19.74
CA PHE A 231 11.70 -6.71 -20.70
C PHE A 231 11.81 -6.10 -22.12
N ASP A 232 12.71 -5.17 -22.36
CA ASP A 232 12.91 -4.52 -23.68
C ASP A 232 13.24 -5.51 -24.80
N GLY A 233 13.79 -6.68 -24.48
CA GLY A 233 14.18 -7.69 -25.47
C GLY A 233 13.08 -8.64 -25.93
N TYR A 234 11.88 -8.58 -25.33
CA TYR A 234 10.79 -9.49 -25.67
C TYR A 234 10.00 -9.00 -26.89
N GLY A 235 9.70 -9.91 -27.82
CA GLY A 235 8.99 -9.61 -29.06
C GLY A 235 7.48 -9.47 -28.90
N SER A 236 6.90 -9.98 -27.80
CA SER A 236 5.47 -9.91 -27.54
C SER A 236 5.14 -9.87 -26.04
N PHE A 237 3.97 -9.31 -25.74
CA PHE A 237 3.43 -9.29 -24.37
C PHE A 237 3.32 -10.70 -23.77
N ALA A 238 2.85 -11.68 -24.57
CA ALA A 238 2.67 -13.05 -24.10
C ALA A 238 4.00 -13.70 -23.68
N GLU A 239 5.07 -13.48 -24.45
CA GLU A 239 6.41 -13.99 -24.11
C GLU A 239 6.97 -13.30 -22.87
N ALA A 240 6.87 -11.98 -22.77
CA ALA A 240 7.33 -11.23 -21.62
C ALA A 240 6.58 -11.63 -20.35
N LYS A 241 5.26 -11.76 -20.43
CA LYS A 241 4.42 -12.17 -19.30
C LYS A 241 4.71 -13.60 -18.88
N ALA A 242 4.85 -14.54 -19.81
CA ALA A 242 5.19 -15.91 -19.50
C ALA A 242 6.55 -16.03 -18.79
N ALA A 243 7.56 -15.24 -19.22
CA ALA A 243 8.84 -15.17 -18.54
C ALA A 243 8.72 -14.58 -17.12
N TYR A 244 7.93 -13.53 -16.96
CA TYR A 244 7.65 -12.94 -15.65
C TYR A 244 6.96 -13.93 -14.70
N GLU A 245 5.98 -14.69 -15.19
CA GLU A 245 5.23 -15.65 -14.38
C GLU A 245 6.04 -16.88 -13.96
N GLN A 246 7.16 -17.17 -14.65
CA GLN A 246 8.11 -18.23 -14.27
C GLN A 246 9.09 -17.82 -13.18
N GLU A 247 9.16 -16.54 -12.83
CA GLU A 247 10.03 -16.08 -11.75
C GLU A 247 9.52 -16.56 -10.39
N GLU A 248 10.44 -16.74 -9.44
CA GLU A 248 10.08 -17.07 -8.07
C GLU A 248 9.15 -16.03 -7.47
N PRO A 249 8.04 -16.45 -6.84
CA PRO A 249 7.02 -15.54 -6.37
C PRO A 249 7.49 -14.69 -5.18
N ILE A 250 8.41 -15.20 -4.37
CA ILE A 250 8.95 -14.49 -3.20
C ILE A 250 10.43 -14.22 -3.40
N ARG A 251 10.82 -12.98 -3.21
CA ARG A 251 12.21 -12.54 -3.22
C ARG A 251 12.57 -11.92 -1.87
N ILE A 252 13.75 -12.27 -1.37
CA ILE A 252 14.34 -11.69 -0.17
C ILE A 252 15.62 -10.99 -0.57
N ARG A 253 15.70 -9.71 -0.24
CA ARG A 253 16.86 -8.88 -0.51
C ARG A 253 17.51 -8.42 0.79
N TYR A 254 18.77 -8.77 0.97
CA TYR A 254 19.56 -8.43 2.16
C TYR A 254 20.42 -7.17 2.00
N GLU A 255 20.59 -6.69 0.78
CA GLU A 255 21.32 -5.46 0.48
C GLU A 255 20.37 -4.27 0.38
N VAL A 256 20.81 -3.15 0.93
CA VAL A 256 20.11 -1.86 0.86
C VAL A 256 20.87 -0.93 -0.06
#